data_25b639af179395015fe6bb3a52acad23
#
_entry.id   25b639af179395015fe6bb3a52acad23
#
_cell.length_a   1.000
_cell.length_b   1.000
_cell.length_c   1.000
_cell.angle_alpha   90.00
_cell.angle_beta   90.00
_cell.angle_gamma   90.00
#
_symmetry.space_group_name_H-M   'P 1'
#
loop_
_entity.id
_entity.type
_entity.pdbx_description
1 polymer ?
#
loop_
_entity_poly.entity_id
_entity_poly.type
_entity_poly.pdbx_seq_one_letter_code
_entity_poly.pdbx_strand_id
1 'polypeptide(L)'
;PGFVLGLMMMLMAYFLARRAGFTGTVDEDKGAHFWPMFRKNFFSLMAPVIILGSIYAGICTPVEASVVAVFYALFVGTCITRELKIIQLWDAIKLTNVSAGSIIIVLGVSTLFGRILTMQRIPHQLANAMITLTDNPYVILVLIGLLLLFLGMFMETLATIVILAPIFLPLITKVGIDPVFFGIFWVITNEVALLSPPLG
;
A
#
# COMPACT_ATOMS: atom_id res chain seq x y z
N PRO A 1 3.82 4.65 11.94
CA PRO A 1 2.58 3.86 11.99
C PRO A 1 2.82 2.42 11.49
N GLY A 2 3.45 2.24 10.31
CA GLY A 2 3.68 0.91 9.72
C GLY A 2 4.47 -0.07 10.60
N PHE A 3 5.48 0.43 11.32
CA PHE A 3 6.26 -0.40 12.25
C PHE A 3 5.41 -0.92 13.42
N VAL A 4 4.54 -0.08 13.97
CA VAL A 4 3.62 -0.45 15.05
C VAL A 4 2.60 -1.48 14.54
N LEU A 5 2.03 -1.24 13.35
CA LEU A 5 1.10 -2.17 12.72
C LEU A 5 1.75 -3.55 12.48
N GLY A 6 2.96 -3.57 11.92
CA GLY A 6 3.72 -4.79 11.68
C GLY A 6 3.98 -5.58 12.98
N LEU A 7 4.34 -4.88 14.05
CA LEU A 7 4.57 -5.49 15.35
C LEU A 7 3.27 -6.07 15.95
N MET A 8 2.16 -5.35 15.81
CA MET A 8 0.83 -5.84 16.24
C MET A 8 0.41 -7.08 15.46
N MET A 9 0.61 -7.08 14.13
CA MET A 9 0.32 -8.25 13.27
C MET A 9 1.18 -9.44 13.63
N MET A 10 2.47 -9.25 13.90
CA MET A 10 3.37 -10.33 14.36
C MET A 10 2.93 -10.92 15.70
N LEU A 11 2.57 -10.07 16.65
CA LEU A 11 2.05 -10.52 17.95
C LEU A 11 0.74 -11.31 17.78
N MET A 12 -0.18 -10.79 16.96
CA MET A 12 -1.46 -11.47 16.70
C MET A 12 -1.24 -12.82 16.02
N ALA A 13 -0.39 -12.88 15.01
CA ALA A 13 -0.02 -14.12 14.32
C ALA A 13 0.61 -15.14 15.30
N TYR A 14 1.51 -14.68 16.17
CA TYR A 14 2.11 -15.54 17.21
C TYR A 14 1.06 -16.12 18.16
N PHE A 15 0.14 -15.30 18.66
CA PHE A 15 -0.91 -15.76 19.56
C PHE A 15 -1.87 -16.74 18.88
N LEU A 16 -2.28 -16.44 17.64
CA LEU A 16 -3.16 -17.31 16.86
C LEU A 16 -2.49 -18.65 16.53
N ALA A 17 -1.24 -18.63 16.07
CA ALA A 17 -0.47 -19.83 15.77
C ALA A 17 -0.32 -20.73 17.03
N ARG A 18 -0.02 -20.11 18.15
CA ARG A 18 0.11 -20.84 19.43
C ARG A 18 -1.23 -21.42 19.89
N ARG A 19 -2.33 -20.69 19.70
CA ARG A 19 -3.68 -21.16 20.09
C ARG A 19 -4.18 -22.26 19.14
N ALA A 20 -3.81 -22.22 17.88
CA ALA A 20 -4.15 -23.23 16.88
C ALA A 20 -3.24 -24.48 16.93
N GLY A 21 -2.27 -24.51 17.86
CA GLY A 21 -1.37 -25.66 18.02
C GLY A 21 -0.37 -25.85 16.88
N PHE A 22 -0.14 -24.81 16.08
CA PHE A 22 0.91 -24.86 15.08
C PHE A 22 2.28 -24.87 15.78
N THR A 23 2.85 -26.06 15.91
CA THR A 23 4.27 -26.24 16.20
C THR A 23 4.99 -26.09 14.87
N GLY A 24 5.86 -25.07 14.75
CA GLY A 24 6.65 -24.89 13.56
C GLY A 24 7.33 -26.21 13.19
N THR A 25 7.28 -26.60 11.93
CA THR A 25 8.12 -27.67 11.41
C THR A 25 9.56 -27.23 11.63
N VAL A 26 10.20 -27.78 12.64
CA VAL A 26 11.64 -27.68 12.79
C VAL A 26 12.19 -28.57 11.68
N ASP A 27 12.43 -27.99 10.50
CA ASP A 27 13.29 -28.64 9.51
C ASP A 27 14.57 -28.98 10.22
N GLU A 28 14.95 -30.26 10.16
CA GLU A 28 16.14 -30.80 10.80
C GLU A 28 17.45 -30.24 10.26
N ASP A 29 17.42 -29.29 9.36
CA ASP A 29 18.53 -28.48 8.96
C ASP A 29 18.91 -27.48 10.09
N LYS A 30 19.43 -28.11 11.18
CA LYS A 30 20.02 -27.46 12.34
C LYS A 30 21.30 -26.72 11.92
N GLY A 31 21.16 -25.65 11.13
CA GLY A 31 22.35 -24.93 10.73
C GLY A 31 22.16 -23.78 9.77
N ALA A 32 20.94 -23.35 9.48
CA ALA A 32 20.74 -22.07 8.82
C ALA A 32 21.28 -20.96 9.74
N HIS A 33 22.61 -20.83 9.77
CA HIS A 33 23.28 -19.76 10.50
C HIS A 33 22.72 -18.46 9.91
N PHE A 34 21.99 -17.69 10.70
CA PHE A 34 21.44 -16.37 10.31
C PHE A 34 22.48 -15.51 9.60
N TRP A 35 23.73 -15.57 10.04
CA TRP A 35 24.82 -14.76 9.52
C TRP A 35 25.23 -15.09 8.07
N PRO A 36 25.43 -16.33 7.66
CA PRO A 36 25.66 -16.67 6.26
C PRO A 36 24.48 -16.32 5.34
N MET A 37 23.26 -16.55 5.82
CA MET A 37 22.04 -16.25 5.06
C MET A 37 21.85 -14.72 4.89
N PHE A 38 22.11 -13.95 5.94
CA PHE A 38 22.13 -12.49 5.90
C PHE A 38 23.18 -11.96 4.91
N ARG A 39 24.41 -12.48 4.95
CA ARG A 39 25.48 -12.08 4.00
C ARG A 39 25.12 -12.42 2.56
N LYS A 40 24.54 -13.59 2.32
CA LYS A 40 24.13 -14.01 0.96
C LYS A 40 23.05 -13.09 0.39
N ASN A 41 22.09 -12.67 1.22
CA ASN A 41 20.96 -11.86 0.81
C ASN A 41 21.12 -10.37 1.12
N PHE A 42 22.30 -9.94 1.58
CA PHE A 42 22.55 -8.56 2.00
C PHE A 42 22.18 -7.53 0.93
N PHE A 43 22.58 -7.78 -0.31
CA PHE A 43 22.25 -6.87 -1.41
C PHE A 43 20.74 -6.79 -1.69
N SER A 44 20.01 -7.89 -1.59
CA SER A 44 18.55 -7.87 -1.73
C SER A 44 17.88 -7.09 -0.58
N LEU A 45 18.40 -7.22 0.64
CA LEU A 45 17.93 -6.48 1.81
C LEU A 45 18.24 -4.98 1.75
N MET A 46 19.26 -4.57 0.98
CA MET A 46 19.61 -3.17 0.78
C MET A 46 18.62 -2.43 -0.14
N ALA A 47 17.86 -3.13 -0.98
CA ALA A 47 16.92 -2.49 -1.90
C ALA A 47 15.90 -1.58 -1.17
N PRO A 48 15.15 -2.02 -0.15
CA PRO A 48 14.25 -1.14 0.60
C PRO A 48 14.98 0.03 1.27
N VAL A 49 16.19 -0.19 1.76
CA VAL A 49 16.99 0.86 2.44
C VAL A 49 17.40 1.94 1.44
N ILE A 50 17.83 1.57 0.23
CA ILE A 50 18.22 2.51 -0.82
C ILE A 50 16.98 3.30 -1.30
N ILE A 51 15.86 2.62 -1.57
CA ILE A 51 14.64 3.24 -2.07
C ILE A 51 14.08 4.22 -1.03
N LEU A 52 13.78 3.73 0.16
CA LEU A 52 13.19 4.56 1.22
C LEU A 52 14.17 5.61 1.72
N GLY A 53 15.45 5.27 1.83
CA GLY A 53 16.49 6.20 2.24
C GLY A 53 16.63 7.38 1.29
N SER A 54 16.58 7.16 -0.03
CA SER A 54 16.66 8.23 -1.03
C SER A 54 15.44 9.15 -0.99
N ILE A 55 14.25 8.60 -0.72
CA ILE A 55 13.01 9.39 -0.57
C ILE A 55 13.03 10.21 0.72
N TYR A 56 13.34 9.59 1.86
CA TYR A 56 13.35 10.28 3.15
C TYR A 56 14.49 11.31 3.30
N ALA A 57 15.62 11.07 2.61
CA ALA A 57 16.69 12.07 2.51
C ALA A 57 16.34 13.25 1.58
N GLY A 58 15.20 13.22 0.89
CA GLY A 58 14.79 14.26 -0.06
C GLY A 58 15.62 14.32 -1.33
N ILE A 59 16.39 13.26 -1.63
CA ILE A 59 17.26 13.18 -2.81
C ILE A 59 16.43 12.85 -4.06
N CYS A 60 15.45 11.94 -3.92
CA CYS A 60 14.61 11.46 -5.01
C CYS A 60 13.13 11.58 -4.64
N THR A 61 12.32 11.87 -5.65
CA THR A 61 10.86 11.66 -5.58
C THR A 61 10.54 10.16 -5.60
N PRO A 62 9.36 9.72 -5.16
CA PRO A 62 8.96 8.30 -5.24
C PRO A 62 9.06 7.70 -6.64
N VAL A 63 8.78 8.51 -7.69
CA VAL A 63 8.89 8.09 -9.09
C VAL A 63 10.36 7.86 -9.48
N GLU A 64 11.23 8.79 -9.16
CA GLU A 64 12.68 8.66 -9.43
C GLU A 64 13.30 7.50 -8.63
N ALA A 65 12.88 7.32 -7.37
CA ALA A 65 13.31 6.19 -6.55
C ALA A 65 12.91 4.84 -7.16
N SER A 66 11.77 4.76 -7.85
CA SER A 66 11.37 3.55 -8.58
C SER A 66 12.33 3.22 -9.74
N VAL A 67 12.83 4.24 -10.45
CA VAL A 67 13.84 4.07 -11.51
C VAL A 67 15.15 3.55 -10.91
N VAL A 68 15.60 4.15 -9.80
CA VAL A 68 16.79 3.68 -9.06
C VAL A 68 16.61 2.22 -8.63
N ALA A 69 15.41 1.86 -8.13
CA ALA A 69 15.09 0.49 -7.73
C ALA A 69 15.23 -0.52 -8.88
N VAL A 70 14.74 -0.16 -10.08
CA VAL A 70 14.86 -1.01 -11.28
C VAL A 70 16.33 -1.23 -11.65
N PHE A 71 17.11 -0.15 -11.73
CA PHE A 71 18.55 -0.27 -12.03
C PHE A 71 19.30 -1.07 -10.97
N TYR A 72 18.97 -0.84 -9.70
CA TYR A 72 19.57 -1.60 -8.60
C TYR A 72 19.23 -3.10 -8.70
N ALA A 73 17.96 -3.44 -8.91
CA ALA A 73 17.52 -4.83 -9.05
C ALA A 73 18.18 -5.52 -10.26
N LEU A 74 18.30 -4.83 -11.41
CA LEU A 74 19.01 -5.33 -12.58
C LEU A 74 20.50 -5.56 -12.27
N PHE A 75 21.15 -4.62 -11.62
CA PHE A 75 22.56 -4.74 -11.26
C PHE A 75 22.79 -5.91 -10.30
N VAL A 76 21.99 -6.01 -9.24
CA VAL A 76 22.10 -7.11 -8.28
C VAL A 76 21.79 -8.46 -8.94
N GLY A 77 20.71 -8.53 -9.72
CA GLY A 77 20.25 -9.76 -10.37
C GLY A 77 21.20 -10.28 -11.44
N THR A 78 21.85 -9.40 -12.20
CA THR A 78 22.76 -9.79 -13.30
C THR A 78 24.22 -9.92 -12.85
N CYS A 79 24.71 -9.00 -12.02
CA CYS A 79 26.14 -8.92 -11.70
C CYS A 79 26.49 -9.65 -10.39
N ILE A 80 25.62 -9.56 -9.37
CA ILE A 80 25.93 -10.09 -8.03
C ILE A 80 25.38 -11.51 -7.87
N THR A 81 24.06 -11.68 -7.98
CA THR A 81 23.44 -13.01 -7.82
C THR A 81 23.55 -13.87 -9.07
N ARG A 82 23.65 -13.23 -10.24
CA ARG A 82 23.73 -13.88 -11.56
C ARG A 82 22.58 -14.87 -11.83
N GLU A 83 21.46 -14.65 -11.16
CA GLU A 83 20.27 -15.49 -11.30
C GLU A 83 19.33 -14.97 -12.39
N LEU A 84 19.42 -13.67 -12.73
CA LEU A 84 18.55 -13.01 -13.71
C LEU A 84 18.99 -13.31 -15.14
N LYS A 85 18.22 -14.14 -15.84
CA LYS A 85 18.43 -14.43 -17.26
C LYS A 85 17.66 -13.44 -18.13
N ILE A 86 18.13 -13.21 -19.35
CA ILE A 86 17.52 -12.26 -20.31
C ILE A 86 16.05 -12.62 -20.64
N ILE A 87 15.71 -13.92 -20.65
CA ILE A 87 14.34 -14.39 -20.86
C ILE A 87 13.43 -13.97 -19.72
N GLN A 88 13.90 -14.11 -18.46
CA GLN A 88 13.13 -13.70 -17.29
C GLN A 88 12.91 -12.18 -17.24
N LEU A 89 13.91 -11.41 -17.70
CA LEU A 89 13.78 -9.97 -17.85
C LEU A 89 12.69 -9.62 -18.87
N TRP A 90 12.66 -10.32 -20.00
CA TRP A 90 11.64 -10.10 -21.03
C TRP A 90 10.23 -10.44 -20.53
N ASP A 91 10.09 -11.51 -19.77
CA ASP A 91 8.81 -11.89 -19.16
C ASP A 91 8.38 -10.92 -18.07
N ALA A 92 9.32 -10.41 -17.27
CA ALA A 92 9.05 -9.34 -16.30
C ALA A 92 8.56 -8.06 -16.98
N ILE A 93 9.19 -7.65 -18.10
CA ILE A 93 8.76 -6.48 -18.88
C ILE A 93 7.35 -6.66 -19.42
N LYS A 94 7.03 -7.84 -19.98
CA LYS A 94 5.68 -8.12 -20.47
C LYS A 94 4.64 -8.02 -19.36
N LEU A 95 4.90 -8.66 -18.22
CA LEU A 95 4.00 -8.66 -17.07
C LEU A 95 3.80 -7.23 -16.54
N THR A 96 4.89 -6.47 -16.41
CA THR A 96 4.84 -5.07 -15.98
C THR A 96 4.01 -4.20 -16.93
N ASN A 97 4.17 -4.38 -18.26
CA ASN A 97 3.42 -3.62 -19.25
C ASN A 97 1.91 -3.93 -19.18
N VAL A 98 1.52 -5.19 -18.98
CA VAL A 98 0.11 -5.56 -18.80
C VAL A 98 -0.46 -4.94 -17.54
N SER A 99 0.25 -5.03 -16.42
CA SER A 99 -0.17 -4.46 -15.14
C SER A 99 -0.24 -2.93 -15.21
N ALA A 100 0.79 -2.28 -15.75
CA ALA A 100 0.82 -0.82 -15.92
C ALA A 100 -0.30 -0.34 -16.86
N GLY A 101 -0.53 -1.05 -17.97
CA GLY A 101 -1.62 -0.74 -18.90
C GLY A 101 -3.00 -0.79 -18.23
N SER A 102 -3.24 -1.80 -17.43
CA SER A 102 -4.49 -1.94 -16.66
C SER A 102 -4.68 -0.79 -15.68
N ILE A 103 -3.63 -0.44 -14.93
CA ILE A 103 -3.66 0.68 -13.98
C ILE A 103 -3.92 2.01 -14.69
N ILE A 104 -3.25 2.27 -15.83
CA ILE A 104 -3.42 3.52 -16.60
C ILE A 104 -4.87 3.67 -17.09
N ILE A 105 -5.49 2.59 -17.57
CA ILE A 105 -6.89 2.61 -18.01
C ILE A 105 -7.81 2.96 -16.84
N VAL A 106 -7.64 2.28 -15.70
CA VAL A 106 -8.42 2.55 -14.49
C VAL A 106 -8.24 4.00 -14.04
N LEU A 107 -7.00 4.50 -13.99
CA LEU A 107 -6.70 5.89 -13.64
C LEU A 107 -7.37 6.89 -14.59
N GLY A 108 -7.33 6.63 -15.90
CA GLY A 108 -7.97 7.47 -16.90
C GLY A 108 -9.48 7.61 -16.67
N VAL A 109 -10.17 6.50 -16.53
CA VAL A 109 -11.62 6.47 -16.27
C VAL A 109 -11.95 7.11 -14.91
N SER A 110 -11.19 6.78 -13.87
CA SER A 110 -11.38 7.32 -12.52
C SER A 110 -11.20 8.84 -12.46
N THR A 111 -10.21 9.36 -13.18
CA THR A 111 -9.98 10.82 -13.28
C THR A 111 -11.16 11.54 -13.92
N LEU A 112 -11.71 10.96 -14.98
CA LEU A 112 -12.88 11.51 -15.67
C LEU A 112 -14.11 11.49 -14.74
N PHE A 113 -14.33 10.39 -14.04
CA PHE A 113 -15.38 10.24 -13.04
C PHE A 113 -15.23 11.25 -11.89
N GLY A 114 -14.03 11.37 -11.33
CA GLY A 114 -13.73 12.36 -10.28
C GLY A 114 -13.99 13.80 -10.73
N ARG A 115 -13.69 14.13 -12.00
CA ARG A 115 -13.98 15.45 -12.57
C ARG A 115 -15.48 15.71 -12.65
N ILE A 116 -16.27 14.73 -13.10
CA ILE A 116 -17.75 14.84 -13.14
C ILE A 116 -18.30 15.05 -11.74
N LEU A 117 -17.87 14.27 -10.74
CA LEU A 117 -18.29 14.44 -9.35
C LEU A 117 -17.98 15.83 -8.82
N THR A 118 -16.81 16.36 -9.14
CA THR A 118 -16.40 17.71 -8.70
C THR A 118 -17.24 18.80 -9.37
N MET A 119 -17.51 18.67 -10.68
CA MET A 119 -18.40 19.60 -11.41
C MET A 119 -19.81 19.60 -10.84
N GLN A 120 -20.33 18.48 -10.45
CA GLN A 120 -21.65 18.33 -9.80
C GLN A 120 -21.66 18.75 -8.33
N ARG A 121 -20.54 19.21 -7.78
CA ARG A 121 -20.35 19.58 -6.36
C ARG A 121 -20.76 18.49 -5.37
N ILE A 122 -20.74 17.23 -5.79
CA ILE A 122 -21.09 16.08 -4.93
C ILE A 122 -20.24 16.03 -3.66
N PRO A 123 -18.89 16.26 -3.71
CA PRO A 123 -18.08 16.30 -2.50
C PRO A 123 -18.57 17.31 -1.46
N HIS A 124 -18.98 18.51 -1.93
CA HIS A 124 -19.49 19.55 -1.04
C HIS A 124 -20.85 19.19 -0.45
N GLN A 125 -21.73 18.55 -1.22
CA GLN A 125 -23.05 18.11 -0.74
C GLN A 125 -22.89 17.02 0.32
N LEU A 126 -22.00 16.03 0.08
CA LEU A 126 -21.68 14.98 1.05
C LEU A 126 -21.05 15.56 2.32
N ALA A 127 -20.10 16.48 2.17
CA ALA A 127 -19.49 17.16 3.31
C ALA A 127 -20.53 17.87 4.17
N ASN A 128 -21.45 18.62 3.55
CA ASN A 128 -22.52 19.31 4.27
C ASN A 128 -23.47 18.30 4.93
N ALA A 129 -23.87 17.25 4.25
CA ALA A 129 -24.74 16.21 4.82
C ALA A 129 -24.09 15.52 6.04
N MET A 130 -22.80 15.22 5.98
CA MET A 130 -22.09 14.61 7.10
C MET A 130 -21.94 15.56 8.29
N ILE A 131 -21.70 16.84 8.05
CA ILE A 131 -21.60 17.85 9.12
C ILE A 131 -22.97 18.10 9.77
N THR A 132 -24.07 17.97 9.03
CA THR A 132 -25.42 18.06 9.63
C THR A 132 -25.74 16.85 10.52
N LEU A 133 -25.12 15.70 10.29
CA LEU A 133 -25.27 14.50 11.14
C LEU A 133 -24.46 14.58 12.43
N THR A 134 -23.24 15.16 12.37
CA THR A 134 -22.34 15.25 13.51
C THR A 134 -21.25 16.29 13.27
N ASP A 135 -20.94 17.05 14.32
CA ASP A 135 -19.79 17.97 14.33
C ASP A 135 -18.53 17.29 14.89
N ASN A 136 -18.62 16.05 15.32
CA ASN A 136 -17.50 15.35 15.94
C ASN A 136 -16.60 14.73 14.85
N PRO A 137 -15.33 15.19 14.71
CA PRO A 137 -14.40 14.68 13.70
C PRO A 137 -14.10 13.18 13.83
N TYR A 138 -14.15 12.63 15.03
CA TYR A 138 -13.90 11.21 15.25
C TYR A 138 -15.05 10.33 14.71
N VAL A 139 -16.30 10.79 14.85
CA VAL A 139 -17.45 10.08 14.31
C VAL A 139 -17.43 10.10 12.80
N ILE A 140 -17.06 11.23 12.18
CA ILE A 140 -16.87 11.34 10.74
C ILE A 140 -15.77 10.38 10.25
N LEU A 141 -14.64 10.30 10.95
CA LEU A 141 -13.58 9.35 10.64
C LEU A 141 -14.05 7.90 10.69
N VAL A 142 -14.82 7.54 11.71
CA VAL A 142 -15.37 6.18 11.83
C VAL A 142 -16.33 5.87 10.68
N LEU A 143 -17.22 6.80 10.33
CA LEU A 143 -18.16 6.63 9.20
C LEU A 143 -17.42 6.47 7.86
N ILE A 144 -16.41 7.31 7.60
CA ILE A 144 -15.58 7.19 6.41
C ILE A 144 -14.80 5.85 6.46
N GLY A 145 -14.26 5.47 7.60
CA GLY A 145 -13.53 4.22 7.78
C GLY A 145 -14.40 2.99 7.48
N LEU A 146 -15.63 2.97 7.96
CA LEU A 146 -16.60 1.90 7.64
C LEU A 146 -16.92 1.83 6.14
N LEU A 147 -17.08 2.99 5.51
CA LEU A 147 -17.30 3.06 4.06
C LEU A 147 -16.08 2.58 3.28
N LEU A 148 -14.87 2.98 3.70
CA LEU A 148 -13.61 2.54 3.09
C LEU A 148 -13.37 1.04 3.29
N LEU A 149 -13.71 0.49 4.45
CA LEU A 149 -13.67 -0.95 4.69
C LEU A 149 -14.60 -1.68 3.73
N PHE A 150 -15.85 -1.21 3.60
CA PHE A 150 -16.80 -1.83 2.70
C PHE A 150 -16.35 -1.75 1.23
N LEU A 151 -15.92 -0.59 0.76
CA LEU A 151 -15.46 -0.41 -0.62
C LEU A 151 -14.14 -1.12 -0.91
N GLY A 152 -13.22 -1.14 0.04
CA GLY A 152 -11.92 -1.81 -0.09
C GLY A 152 -12.02 -3.33 -0.17
N MET A 153 -13.15 -3.92 0.27
CA MET A 153 -13.42 -5.35 0.04
C MET A 153 -13.64 -5.70 -1.44
N PHE A 154 -14.00 -4.72 -2.28
CA PHE A 154 -14.36 -4.92 -3.70
C PHE A 154 -13.42 -4.17 -4.65
N MET A 155 -12.70 -3.17 -4.18
CA MET A 155 -11.91 -2.25 -5.00
C MET A 155 -10.47 -2.22 -4.53
N GLU A 156 -9.56 -2.14 -5.50
CA GLU A 156 -8.14 -1.94 -5.23
C GLU A 156 -7.87 -0.56 -4.58
N THR A 157 -6.85 -0.50 -3.73
CA THR A 157 -6.46 0.71 -2.97
C THR A 157 -6.23 1.93 -3.86
N LEU A 158 -5.54 1.77 -5.00
CA LEU A 158 -5.30 2.89 -5.93
C LEU A 158 -6.61 3.42 -6.54
N ALA A 159 -7.52 2.53 -6.91
CA ALA A 159 -8.81 2.91 -7.48
C ALA A 159 -9.68 3.67 -6.45
N THR A 160 -9.73 3.19 -5.22
CA THR A 160 -10.48 3.88 -4.15
C THR A 160 -9.92 5.27 -3.87
N ILE A 161 -8.60 5.42 -3.82
CA ILE A 161 -7.96 6.73 -3.59
C ILE A 161 -8.31 7.70 -4.71
N VAL A 162 -8.13 7.29 -5.96
CA VAL A 162 -8.35 8.19 -7.11
C VAL A 162 -9.81 8.63 -7.24
N ILE A 163 -10.75 7.74 -6.96
CA ILE A 163 -12.19 8.04 -7.06
C ILE A 163 -12.68 8.88 -5.87
N LEU A 164 -12.26 8.53 -4.66
CA LEU A 164 -12.86 9.09 -3.45
C LEU A 164 -12.06 10.26 -2.85
N ALA A 165 -10.78 10.42 -3.19
CA ALA A 165 -9.98 11.54 -2.68
C ALA A 165 -10.60 12.92 -2.99
N PRO A 166 -11.10 13.20 -4.20
CA PRO A 166 -11.78 14.46 -4.50
C PRO A 166 -13.03 14.72 -3.63
N ILE A 167 -13.62 13.65 -3.09
CA ILE A 167 -14.82 13.70 -2.26
C ILE A 167 -14.43 13.96 -0.80
N PHE A 168 -13.48 13.18 -0.27
CA PHE A 168 -13.17 13.21 1.15
C PHE A 168 -12.18 14.31 1.55
N LEU A 169 -11.25 14.70 0.68
CA LEU A 169 -10.28 15.74 1.01
C LEU A 169 -10.94 17.09 1.42
N PRO A 170 -11.93 17.63 0.67
CA PRO A 170 -12.62 18.82 1.09
C PRO A 170 -13.42 18.64 2.40
N LEU A 171 -13.96 17.45 2.63
CA LEU A 171 -14.70 17.13 3.85
C LEU A 171 -13.80 17.16 5.08
N ILE A 172 -12.70 16.39 5.04
CA ILE A 172 -11.80 16.26 6.19
C ILE A 172 -11.12 17.57 6.54
N THR A 173 -10.74 18.38 5.55
CA THR A 173 -10.16 19.71 5.78
C THR A 173 -11.16 20.66 6.42
N LYS A 174 -12.43 20.58 6.04
CA LYS A 174 -13.50 21.40 6.63
C LYS A 174 -13.79 21.06 8.09
N VAL A 175 -13.61 19.79 8.47
CA VAL A 175 -13.80 19.29 9.84
C VAL A 175 -12.51 19.46 10.69
N GLY A 176 -11.40 19.92 10.08
CA GLY A 176 -10.14 20.17 10.78
C GLY A 176 -9.27 18.93 10.96
N ILE A 177 -9.51 17.86 10.18
CA ILE A 177 -8.67 16.67 10.19
C ILE A 177 -7.45 16.92 9.29
N ASP A 178 -6.25 16.58 9.78
CA ASP A 178 -5.02 16.69 9.00
C ASP A 178 -5.03 15.72 7.79
N PRO A 179 -4.76 16.22 6.56
CA PRO A 179 -4.78 15.39 5.35
C PRO A 179 -3.76 14.26 5.36
N VAL A 180 -2.58 14.44 5.98
CA VAL A 180 -1.54 13.41 6.07
C VAL A 180 -1.99 12.29 7.01
N PHE A 181 -2.55 12.66 8.17
CA PHE A 181 -3.14 11.68 9.08
C PHE A 181 -4.25 10.89 8.41
N PHE A 182 -5.15 11.57 7.70
CA PHE A 182 -6.24 10.92 6.96
C PHE A 182 -5.73 9.99 5.86
N GLY A 183 -4.69 10.39 5.13
CA GLY A 183 -4.06 9.54 4.12
C GLY A 183 -3.50 8.24 4.70
N ILE A 184 -2.83 8.31 5.84
CA ILE A 184 -2.33 7.13 6.56
C ILE A 184 -3.49 6.24 7.03
N PHE A 185 -4.52 6.84 7.62
CA PHE A 185 -5.73 6.15 8.06
C PHE A 185 -6.40 5.42 6.87
N TRP A 186 -6.52 6.09 5.73
CA TRP A 186 -7.10 5.53 4.51
C TRP A 186 -6.35 4.29 4.02
N VAL A 187 -5.03 4.41 3.84
CA VAL A 187 -4.21 3.30 3.35
C VAL A 187 -4.31 2.10 4.29
N ILE A 188 -4.19 2.31 5.60
CA ILE A 188 -4.30 1.23 6.59
C ILE A 188 -5.69 0.56 6.51
N THR A 189 -6.75 1.36 6.43
CA THR A 189 -8.12 0.85 6.36
C THR A 189 -8.35 0.02 5.09
N ASN A 190 -7.84 0.47 3.94
CA ASN A 190 -7.94 -0.27 2.69
C ASN A 190 -7.13 -1.57 2.70
N GLU A 191 -5.92 -1.57 3.25
CA GLU A 191 -5.12 -2.81 3.38
C GLU A 191 -5.81 -3.84 4.28
N VAL A 192 -6.44 -3.39 5.37
CA VAL A 192 -7.27 -4.27 6.22
C VAL A 192 -8.48 -4.79 5.45
N ALA A 193 -9.12 -3.95 4.64
CA ALA A 193 -10.26 -4.33 3.82
C ALA A 193 -9.90 -5.39 2.76
N LEU A 194 -8.73 -5.24 2.12
CA LEU A 194 -8.22 -6.21 1.14
C LEU A 194 -7.95 -7.60 1.74
N LEU A 195 -7.67 -7.68 3.05
CA LEU A 195 -7.50 -8.96 3.75
C LEU A 195 -8.85 -9.62 4.10
N SER A 196 -9.96 -8.93 3.87
CA SER A 196 -11.31 -9.42 4.18
C SER A 196 -11.97 -10.03 2.93
N PRO A 197 -12.80 -11.12 3.08
CA PRO A 197 -13.56 -11.63 1.95
C PRO A 197 -14.44 -10.52 1.34
N PRO A 198 -14.63 -10.44 0.01
CA PRO A 198 -14.41 -11.48 -1.00
C PRO A 198 -13.04 -11.48 -1.71
N LEU A 199 -12.18 -10.48 -1.53
CA LEU A 199 -10.90 -10.40 -2.25
C LEU A 199 -9.74 -11.06 -1.47
N GLY A 200 -9.81 -11.09 -0.11
CA GLY A 200 -8.79 -11.68 0.77
C GLY A 200 -8.91 -13.18 1.00
#